data_1e85022e0dc057c46c06f446c06be18a
#
_entry.id   1e85022e0dc057c46c06f446c06be18a
#
_cell.length_a   1.000
_cell.length_b   1.000
_cell.length_c   1.000
_cell.angle_alpha   90.00
_cell.angle_beta   90.00
_cell.angle_gamma   90.00
#
_symmetry.space_group_name_H-M   'P 1'
#
loop_
_entity.id
_entity.type
_entity.pdbx_description
1 polymer ?
#
loop_
_entity_poly.entity_id
_entity_poly.type
_entity_poly.pdbx_seq_one_letter_code
_entity_poly.pdbx_strand_id
1 'polypeptide(L)'
;MLLLVVLLIVTGDNVSVNSNQMKKLIKDVCVQLGEKYAKDEALDIVYATGLVESKYKYIEQIGEGPARSFWQVEPETAVDNCKNFISARPELMQRAADILGIDPYHFIDPQPDNWDWILRTNIAAGILHCRIKYWRVPESIEHSPEGLAKYWKEHYNTAEGAGSVEHFLQLTKGKL
;
A
#
# COMPACT_ATOMS: atom_id res chain seq x y z
N MET A 1 43.00 -4.58 -37.59
CA MET A 1 42.69 -5.07 -36.24
C MET A 1 41.54 -4.18 -35.72
N LEU A 2 40.31 -4.67 -35.90
CA LEU A 2 39.08 -3.90 -35.57
C LEU A 2 38.75 -4.13 -34.10
N LEU A 3 38.85 -3.09 -33.30
CA LEU A 3 38.50 -3.13 -31.87
C LEU A 3 36.99 -3.10 -31.74
N LEU A 4 36.41 -4.25 -31.42
CA LEU A 4 34.98 -4.38 -31.13
C LEU A 4 34.71 -3.82 -29.71
N VAL A 5 34.25 -2.58 -29.63
CA VAL A 5 33.76 -2.02 -28.36
C VAL A 5 32.41 -2.66 -28.08
N VAL A 6 32.37 -3.65 -27.20
CA VAL A 6 31.15 -4.19 -26.65
C VAL A 6 30.63 -3.17 -25.65
N LEU A 7 29.62 -2.39 -26.05
CA LEU A 7 28.86 -1.54 -25.15
C LEU A 7 28.02 -2.45 -24.24
N LEU A 8 28.52 -2.72 -23.04
CA LEU A 8 27.71 -3.34 -21.98
C LEU A 8 26.63 -2.33 -21.58
N ILE A 9 25.42 -2.48 -22.14
CA ILE A 9 24.22 -1.83 -21.59
C ILE A 9 23.95 -2.56 -20.29
N VAL A 10 24.41 -1.99 -19.17
CA VAL A 10 23.93 -2.37 -17.84
C VAL A 10 22.46 -1.97 -17.79
N THR A 11 21.58 -2.88 -18.18
CA THR A 11 20.17 -2.77 -17.86
C THR A 11 20.10 -2.89 -16.34
N GLY A 12 19.88 -1.75 -15.65
CA GLY A 12 19.73 -1.73 -14.20
C GLY A 12 18.73 -2.82 -13.81
N ASP A 13 19.07 -3.59 -12.79
CA ASP A 13 18.28 -4.71 -12.29
C ASP A 13 16.84 -4.27 -12.06
N ASN A 14 15.96 -4.67 -12.98
CA ASN A 14 14.52 -4.52 -12.82
C ASN A 14 14.01 -5.59 -11.84
N VAL A 15 14.53 -5.56 -10.62
CA VAL A 15 13.95 -6.35 -9.54
C VAL A 15 12.58 -5.74 -9.23
N SER A 16 11.53 -6.43 -9.59
CA SER A 16 10.15 -6.03 -9.29
C SER A 16 9.38 -7.25 -8.76
N VAL A 17 8.45 -6.98 -7.87
CA VAL A 17 7.53 -8.00 -7.38
C VAL A 17 6.62 -8.45 -8.53
N ASN A 18 6.35 -9.75 -8.64
CA ASN A 18 5.42 -10.27 -9.63
C ASN A 18 4.00 -9.73 -9.38
N SER A 19 3.41 -9.06 -10.37
CA SER A 19 2.12 -8.39 -10.27
C SER A 19 0.99 -9.34 -9.86
N ASN A 20 0.95 -10.56 -10.42
CA ASN A 20 -0.12 -11.52 -10.09
C ASN A 20 0.01 -12.04 -8.66
N GLN A 21 1.25 -12.25 -8.18
CA GLN A 21 1.48 -12.64 -6.79
C GLN A 21 1.11 -11.51 -5.83
N MET A 22 1.40 -10.26 -6.17
CA MET A 22 1.02 -9.11 -5.35
C MET A 22 -0.50 -8.93 -5.31
N LYS A 23 -1.21 -9.00 -6.44
CA LYS A 23 -2.69 -8.96 -6.48
C LYS A 23 -3.29 -10.08 -5.63
N LYS A 24 -2.74 -11.31 -5.73
CA LYS A 24 -3.18 -12.43 -4.90
C LYS A 24 -2.96 -12.16 -3.41
N LEU A 25 -1.79 -11.67 -3.00
CA LEU A 25 -1.49 -11.34 -1.61
C LEU A 25 -2.44 -10.26 -1.06
N ILE A 26 -2.70 -9.20 -1.83
CA ILE A 26 -3.66 -8.16 -1.46
C ILE A 26 -5.04 -8.76 -1.23
N LYS A 27 -5.51 -9.62 -2.15
CA LYS A 27 -6.79 -10.30 -2.00
C LYS A 27 -6.82 -11.19 -0.76
N ASP A 28 -5.79 -12.01 -0.55
CA ASP A 28 -5.71 -12.94 0.59
C ASP A 28 -5.78 -12.15 1.92
N VAL A 29 -5.04 -11.06 2.06
CA VAL A 29 -5.07 -10.18 3.23
C VAL A 29 -6.45 -9.54 3.42
N CYS A 30 -7.03 -8.97 2.37
CA CYS A 30 -8.34 -8.29 2.47
C CYS A 30 -9.48 -9.26 2.80
N VAL A 31 -9.47 -10.47 2.24
CA VAL A 31 -10.45 -11.54 2.55
C VAL A 31 -10.33 -11.97 4.01
N GLN A 32 -9.11 -12.16 4.51
CA GLN A 32 -8.90 -12.51 5.92
C GLN A 32 -9.34 -11.41 6.90
N LEU A 33 -9.23 -10.13 6.50
CA LEU A 33 -9.84 -9.03 7.28
C LEU A 33 -11.36 -9.12 7.31
N GLY A 34 -11.97 -9.70 6.28
CA GLY A 34 -13.39 -9.95 6.10
C GLY A 34 -13.85 -9.60 4.69
N GLU A 35 -14.79 -10.36 4.13
CA GLU A 35 -15.27 -10.24 2.75
C GLU A 35 -15.64 -8.80 2.33
N LYS A 36 -16.19 -8.01 3.26
CA LYS A 36 -16.54 -6.62 3.01
C LYS A 36 -15.33 -5.73 2.63
N TYR A 37 -14.12 -6.13 3.02
CA TYR A 37 -12.89 -5.41 2.68
C TYR A 37 -12.31 -5.81 1.32
N ALA A 38 -12.81 -6.88 0.70
CA ALA A 38 -12.25 -7.50 -0.50
C ALA A 38 -13.09 -7.31 -1.77
N LYS A 39 -13.84 -6.19 -1.87
CA LYS A 39 -14.52 -5.83 -3.11
C LYS A 39 -13.52 -5.50 -4.21
N ASP A 40 -13.85 -5.79 -5.48
CA ASP A 40 -12.94 -5.67 -6.60
C ASP A 40 -12.36 -4.25 -6.73
N GLU A 41 -13.18 -3.20 -6.64
CA GLU A 41 -12.73 -1.81 -6.67
C GLU A 41 -11.75 -1.47 -5.52
N ALA A 42 -11.93 -2.12 -4.37
CA ALA A 42 -11.05 -1.93 -3.22
C ALA A 42 -9.71 -2.67 -3.38
N LEU A 43 -9.71 -3.83 -4.00
CA LEU A 43 -8.48 -4.57 -4.32
C LEU A 43 -7.66 -3.82 -5.37
N ASP A 44 -8.33 -3.32 -6.41
CA ASP A 44 -7.69 -2.59 -7.49
C ASP A 44 -7.07 -1.28 -7.01
N ILE A 45 -7.75 -0.50 -6.15
CA ILE A 45 -7.15 0.74 -5.64
C ILE A 45 -5.97 0.47 -4.70
N VAL A 46 -6.02 -0.58 -3.86
CA VAL A 46 -4.88 -0.97 -3.02
C VAL A 46 -3.69 -1.38 -3.89
N TYR A 47 -3.92 -2.18 -4.94
CA TYR A 47 -2.86 -2.56 -5.88
C TYR A 47 -2.29 -1.34 -6.61
N ALA A 48 -3.16 -0.47 -7.16
CA ALA A 48 -2.74 0.73 -7.86
C ALA A 48 -1.93 1.68 -6.96
N THR A 49 -2.33 1.83 -5.70
CA THR A 49 -1.60 2.68 -4.73
C THR A 49 -0.16 2.21 -4.57
N GLY A 50 0.09 0.93 -4.29
CA GLY A 50 1.46 0.42 -4.18
C GLY A 50 2.28 0.60 -5.48
N LEU A 51 1.61 0.50 -6.63
CA LEU A 51 2.25 0.73 -7.93
C LEU A 51 2.65 2.20 -8.12
N VAL A 52 1.80 3.15 -7.69
CA VAL A 52 2.04 4.59 -7.84
C VAL A 52 3.05 5.09 -6.82
N GLU A 53 2.93 4.66 -5.56
CA GLU A 53 3.77 5.14 -4.46
C GLU A 53 5.22 4.63 -4.53
N SER A 54 5.43 3.37 -4.93
CA SER A 54 6.78 2.77 -4.89
C SER A 54 7.16 1.99 -6.15
N LYS A 55 6.23 1.78 -7.09
CA LYS A 55 6.37 0.82 -8.21
C LYS A 55 6.72 -0.60 -7.71
N TYR A 56 6.34 -0.92 -6.47
CA TYR A 56 6.73 -2.14 -5.77
C TYR A 56 8.24 -2.38 -5.72
N LYS A 57 9.03 -1.29 -5.60
CA LYS A 57 10.50 -1.33 -5.55
C LYS A 57 11.07 -0.85 -4.23
N TYR A 58 10.37 0.07 -3.55
CA TYR A 58 10.88 0.74 -2.37
C TYR A 58 9.99 0.45 -1.16
N ILE A 59 10.59 -0.01 -0.07
CA ILE A 59 9.91 -0.24 1.23
C ILE A 59 10.14 0.91 2.22
N GLU A 60 11.01 1.84 1.87
CA GLU A 60 11.27 3.08 2.59
C GLU A 60 11.21 4.25 1.62
N GLN A 61 10.76 5.40 2.09
CA GLN A 61 10.67 6.60 1.29
C GLN A 61 12.05 7.06 0.83
N ILE A 62 12.18 7.38 -0.45
CA ILE A 62 13.42 7.94 -0.99
C ILE A 62 13.64 9.34 -0.38
N GLY A 63 14.86 9.62 0.09
CA GLY A 63 15.20 10.91 0.70
C GLY A 63 14.92 10.99 2.21
N GLU A 64 14.99 9.85 2.91
CA GLU A 64 14.90 9.75 4.38
C GLU A 64 13.56 10.19 5.00
N GLY A 65 12.48 10.17 4.22
CA GLY A 65 11.14 10.45 4.72
C GLY A 65 10.58 9.32 5.61
N PRO A 66 9.47 9.58 6.34
CA PRO A 66 8.92 8.63 7.32
C PRO A 66 8.11 7.49 6.69
N ALA A 67 7.74 7.55 5.42
CA ALA A 67 6.85 6.58 4.81
C ALA A 67 7.53 5.21 4.59
N ARG A 68 6.78 4.14 4.82
CA ARG A 68 7.23 2.75 4.81
C ARG A 68 6.33 1.87 3.96
N SER A 69 6.80 0.65 3.69
CA SER A 69 6.17 -0.36 2.84
C SER A 69 6.01 0.10 1.38
N PHE A 70 5.55 -0.80 0.51
CA PHE A 70 5.27 -0.45 -0.88
C PHE A 70 4.14 0.59 -1.04
N TRP A 71 3.31 0.75 -0.03
CA TRP A 71 2.20 1.74 -0.01
C TRP A 71 2.59 3.08 0.58
N GLN A 72 3.85 3.27 0.98
CA GLN A 72 4.38 4.49 1.56
C GLN A 72 3.49 5.01 2.72
N VAL A 73 3.12 4.10 3.61
CA VAL A 73 2.36 4.40 4.82
C VAL A 73 3.28 5.01 5.86
N GLU A 74 2.93 6.18 6.37
CA GLU A 74 3.65 6.76 7.51
C GLU A 74 3.27 6.04 8.82
N PRO A 75 4.21 5.83 9.77
CA PRO A 75 3.92 5.23 11.07
C PRO A 75 2.79 5.92 11.82
N GLU A 76 2.70 7.25 11.72
CA GLU A 76 1.62 8.04 12.32
C GLU A 76 0.24 7.71 11.71
N THR A 77 0.19 7.44 10.41
CA THR A 77 -1.04 6.96 9.75
C THR A 77 -1.45 5.59 10.29
N ALA A 78 -0.48 4.70 10.52
CA ALA A 78 -0.76 3.40 11.12
C ALA A 78 -1.29 3.54 12.55
N VAL A 79 -0.67 4.40 13.35
CA VAL A 79 -1.12 4.74 14.71
C VAL A 79 -2.54 5.32 14.70
N ASP A 80 -2.84 6.24 13.78
CA ASP A 80 -4.19 6.82 13.62
C ASP A 80 -5.22 5.74 13.26
N ASN A 81 -4.91 4.86 12.31
CA ASN A 81 -5.78 3.73 11.96
C ASN A 81 -6.04 2.80 13.16
N CYS A 82 -5.02 2.55 13.98
CA CYS A 82 -5.18 1.75 15.20
C CYS A 82 -6.08 2.44 16.21
N LYS A 83 -5.74 3.67 16.63
CA LYS A 83 -6.45 4.41 17.67
C LYS A 83 -7.90 4.72 17.30
N ASN A 84 -8.11 5.19 16.08
CA ASN A 84 -9.39 5.77 15.66
C ASN A 84 -10.29 4.79 14.89
N PHE A 85 -9.81 3.56 14.64
CA PHE A 85 -10.63 2.60 13.89
C PHE A 85 -10.49 1.15 14.38
N ILE A 86 -9.27 0.57 14.41
CA ILE A 86 -9.09 -0.86 14.60
C ILE A 86 -9.35 -1.25 16.06
N SER A 87 -8.81 -0.51 17.03
CA SER A 87 -8.91 -0.82 18.46
C SER A 87 -10.36 -0.88 18.98
N ALA A 88 -11.24 -0.07 18.40
CA ALA A 88 -12.67 -0.08 18.74
C ALA A 88 -13.45 -1.27 18.13
N ARG A 89 -12.79 -2.18 17.41
CA ARG A 89 -13.39 -3.32 16.68
C ARG A 89 -12.65 -4.62 17.00
N PRO A 90 -12.95 -5.27 18.14
CA PRO A 90 -12.17 -6.41 18.65
C PRO A 90 -11.98 -7.54 17.64
N GLU A 91 -13.01 -7.90 16.87
CA GLU A 91 -12.90 -8.95 15.85
C GLU A 91 -11.99 -8.54 14.69
N LEU A 92 -12.05 -7.29 14.23
CA LEU A 92 -11.14 -6.78 13.19
C LEU A 92 -9.70 -6.72 13.71
N MET A 93 -9.52 -6.26 14.95
CA MET A 93 -8.22 -6.18 15.59
C MET A 93 -7.57 -7.57 15.71
N GLN A 94 -8.33 -8.57 16.16
CA GLN A 94 -7.82 -9.94 16.27
C GLN A 94 -7.43 -10.49 14.90
N ARG A 95 -8.28 -10.34 13.88
CA ARG A 95 -7.93 -10.76 12.50
C ARG A 95 -6.69 -10.05 11.97
N ALA A 96 -6.58 -8.74 12.21
CA ALA A 96 -5.41 -7.97 11.81
C ALA A 96 -4.14 -8.49 12.51
N ALA A 97 -4.20 -8.76 13.80
CA ALA A 97 -3.09 -9.33 14.56
C ALA A 97 -2.67 -10.73 14.04
N ASP A 98 -3.65 -11.58 13.76
CA ASP A 98 -3.42 -12.93 13.21
C ASP A 98 -2.76 -12.87 11.82
N ILE A 99 -3.24 -11.98 10.93
CA ILE A 99 -2.68 -11.76 9.59
C ILE A 99 -1.23 -11.29 9.67
N LEU A 100 -0.93 -10.37 10.58
CA LEU A 100 0.41 -9.81 10.73
C LEU A 100 1.33 -10.70 11.57
N GLY A 101 0.79 -11.66 12.32
CA GLY A 101 1.56 -12.49 13.24
C GLY A 101 2.17 -11.67 14.40
N ILE A 102 1.45 -10.65 14.89
CA ILE A 102 1.89 -9.77 15.97
C ILE A 102 0.93 -9.80 17.15
N ASP A 103 1.39 -9.33 18.32
CA ASP A 103 0.54 -9.18 19.49
C ASP A 103 -0.57 -8.12 19.24
N PRO A 104 -1.86 -8.40 19.52
CA PRO A 104 -2.94 -7.43 19.46
C PRO A 104 -2.68 -6.14 20.24
N TYR A 105 -1.80 -6.18 21.24
CA TYR A 105 -1.40 -5.00 22.02
C TYR A 105 -0.86 -3.87 21.15
N HIS A 106 -0.19 -4.16 20.01
CA HIS A 106 0.26 -3.15 19.06
C HIS A 106 -0.89 -2.30 18.46
N PHE A 107 -2.12 -2.81 18.48
CA PHE A 107 -3.30 -2.04 18.05
C PHE A 107 -3.96 -1.28 19.20
N ILE A 108 -3.80 -1.74 20.46
CA ILE A 108 -4.38 -1.12 21.66
C ILE A 108 -3.55 0.07 22.11
N ASP A 109 -2.23 -0.10 22.14
CA ASP A 109 -1.25 0.95 22.49
C ASP A 109 -0.24 1.13 21.37
N PRO A 110 -0.66 1.68 20.21
CA PRO A 110 0.19 1.79 19.04
C PRO A 110 1.26 2.86 19.24
N GLN A 111 2.52 2.47 19.05
CA GLN A 111 3.68 3.36 19.09
C GLN A 111 4.25 3.55 17.69
N PRO A 112 4.60 4.78 17.26
CA PRO A 112 5.16 5.04 15.92
C PRO A 112 6.40 4.21 15.62
N ASP A 113 7.33 4.07 16.56
CA ASP A 113 8.57 3.30 16.37
C ASP A 113 8.29 1.81 16.09
N ASN A 114 7.30 1.22 16.77
CA ASN A 114 6.89 -0.16 16.52
C ASN A 114 6.27 -0.30 15.12
N TRP A 115 5.44 0.65 14.72
CA TRP A 115 4.83 0.64 13.39
C TRP A 115 5.81 0.98 12.28
N ASP A 116 6.85 1.78 12.53
CA ASP A 116 7.97 1.95 11.58
C ASP A 116 8.62 0.60 11.26
N TRP A 117 8.95 -0.18 12.28
CA TRP A 117 9.53 -1.51 12.11
C TRP A 117 8.57 -2.49 11.43
N ILE A 118 7.32 -2.58 11.90
CA ILE A 118 6.34 -3.51 11.35
C ILE A 118 6.06 -3.21 9.86
N LEU A 119 5.89 -1.95 9.48
CA LEU A 119 5.64 -1.55 8.10
C LEU A 119 6.82 -1.82 7.16
N ARG A 120 8.06 -1.78 7.66
CA ARG A 120 9.26 -2.11 6.87
C ARG A 120 9.44 -3.62 6.67
N THR A 121 9.07 -4.42 7.67
CA THR A 121 9.41 -5.85 7.70
C THR A 121 8.24 -6.75 7.33
N ASN A 122 7.01 -6.23 7.32
CA ASN A 122 5.80 -7.00 7.07
C ASN A 122 4.96 -6.38 5.93
N ILE A 123 4.96 -7.02 4.77
CA ILE A 123 4.23 -6.54 3.59
C ILE A 123 2.72 -6.46 3.86
N ALA A 124 2.15 -7.41 4.63
CA ALA A 124 0.73 -7.41 4.96
C ALA A 124 0.30 -6.19 5.79
N ALA A 125 1.22 -5.60 6.59
CA ALA A 125 0.95 -4.37 7.34
C ALA A 125 0.68 -3.18 6.40
N GLY A 126 1.47 -3.05 5.33
CA GLY A 126 1.23 -2.01 4.33
C GLY A 126 -0.13 -2.18 3.63
N ILE A 127 -0.50 -3.41 3.27
CA ILE A 127 -1.82 -3.73 2.69
C ILE A 127 -2.94 -3.37 3.68
N LEU A 128 -2.83 -3.83 4.93
CA LEU A 128 -3.79 -3.56 5.99
C LEU A 128 -4.05 -2.05 6.13
N HIS A 129 -2.99 -1.27 6.36
CA HIS A 129 -3.16 0.15 6.66
C HIS A 129 -3.59 0.96 5.44
N CYS A 130 -3.14 0.62 4.23
CA CYS A 130 -3.66 1.18 2.99
C CYS A 130 -5.16 0.89 2.83
N ARG A 131 -5.58 -0.37 3.04
CA ARG A 131 -6.99 -0.77 2.92
C ARG A 131 -7.87 -0.08 3.97
N ILE A 132 -7.43 -0.01 5.22
CA ILE A 132 -8.19 0.63 6.31
C ILE A 132 -8.29 2.14 6.08
N LYS A 133 -7.24 2.81 5.59
CA LYS A 133 -7.30 4.23 5.23
C LYS A 133 -8.44 4.50 4.24
N TYR A 134 -8.54 3.72 3.16
CA TYR A 134 -9.64 3.83 2.20
C TYR A 134 -11.00 3.41 2.78
N TRP A 135 -11.05 2.39 3.63
CA TRP A 135 -12.31 1.95 4.24
C TRP A 135 -12.97 3.01 5.14
N ARG A 136 -12.17 3.89 5.71
CA ARG A 136 -12.64 4.98 6.59
C ARG A 136 -13.22 6.16 5.81
N VAL A 137 -13.03 6.19 4.51
CA VAL A 137 -13.61 7.20 3.61
C VAL A 137 -15.07 6.80 3.33
N PRO A 138 -16.06 7.69 3.57
CA PRO A 138 -17.48 7.35 3.41
C PRO A 138 -17.92 7.26 1.94
N GLU A 139 -17.21 7.92 1.03
CA GLU A 139 -17.51 7.93 -0.40
C GLU A 139 -17.22 6.56 -1.02
N SER A 140 -18.05 6.17 -1.98
CA SER A 140 -17.83 4.93 -2.73
C SER A 140 -16.70 5.09 -3.76
N ILE A 141 -15.92 4.03 -3.93
CA ILE A 141 -14.90 3.96 -4.96
C ILE A 141 -15.59 3.75 -6.31
N GLU A 142 -15.40 4.67 -7.24
CA GLU A 142 -15.81 4.48 -8.64
C GLU A 142 -14.84 3.51 -9.32
N HIS A 143 -15.36 2.36 -9.80
CA HIS A 143 -14.55 1.30 -10.41
C HIS A 143 -14.25 1.56 -11.88
N SER A 144 -13.61 2.71 -12.15
CA SER A 144 -13.03 3.07 -13.45
C SER A 144 -11.59 3.55 -13.23
N PRO A 145 -10.69 3.48 -14.22
CA PRO A 145 -9.33 4.00 -14.08
C PRO A 145 -9.29 5.46 -13.59
N GLU A 146 -10.13 6.30 -14.15
CA GLU A 146 -10.25 7.72 -13.81
C GLU A 146 -10.84 7.92 -12.40
N GLY A 147 -11.84 7.11 -12.03
CA GLY A 147 -12.45 7.11 -10.70
C GLY A 147 -11.43 6.72 -9.62
N LEU A 148 -10.70 5.63 -9.84
CA LEU A 148 -9.62 5.18 -8.95
C LEU A 148 -8.52 6.24 -8.81
N ALA A 149 -8.13 6.90 -9.90
CA ALA A 149 -7.09 7.94 -9.89
C ALA A 149 -7.51 9.17 -9.08
N LYS A 150 -8.75 9.64 -9.26
CA LYS A 150 -9.33 10.75 -8.49
C LYS A 150 -9.43 10.39 -7.01
N TYR A 151 -9.95 9.20 -6.70
CA TYR A 151 -10.13 8.73 -5.33
C TYR A 151 -8.77 8.60 -4.60
N TRP A 152 -7.73 8.04 -5.27
CA TRP A 152 -6.37 8.02 -4.74
C TRP A 152 -5.84 9.43 -4.48
N LYS A 153 -5.99 10.36 -5.44
CA LYS A 153 -5.48 11.72 -5.29
C LYS A 153 -6.13 12.46 -4.13
N GLU A 154 -7.43 12.30 -3.94
CA GLU A 154 -8.20 12.98 -2.91
C GLU A 154 -7.98 12.39 -1.50
N HIS A 155 -7.93 11.06 -1.38
CA HIS A 155 -8.00 10.39 -0.08
C HIS A 155 -6.69 9.74 0.36
N TYR A 156 -5.74 9.55 -0.54
CA TYR A 156 -4.44 8.95 -0.21
C TYR A 156 -3.28 9.93 -0.34
N ASN A 157 -3.07 10.48 -1.52
CA ASN A 157 -1.97 11.40 -1.84
C ASN A 157 -2.18 12.81 -1.28
N THR A 158 -3.43 13.25 -1.17
CA THR A 158 -3.89 14.58 -0.73
C THR A 158 -3.50 15.74 -1.65
N ALA A 159 -4.05 16.95 -1.39
CA ALA A 159 -3.81 18.13 -2.21
C ALA A 159 -2.33 18.58 -2.19
N GLU A 160 -1.65 18.37 -1.06
CA GLU A 160 -0.25 18.77 -0.85
C GLU A 160 0.76 17.76 -1.41
N GLY A 161 0.32 16.53 -1.71
CA GLY A 161 1.17 15.49 -2.29
C GLY A 161 1.55 15.79 -3.74
N ALA A 162 2.78 15.44 -4.14
CA ALA A 162 3.33 15.72 -5.47
C ALA A 162 2.69 14.90 -6.61
N GLY A 163 1.95 13.84 -6.32
CA GLY A 163 1.32 12.98 -7.34
C GLY A 163 0.12 13.64 -8.02
N SER A 164 -0.13 13.31 -9.29
CA SER A 164 -1.30 13.77 -10.05
C SER A 164 -2.15 12.60 -10.56
N VAL A 165 -3.40 12.90 -10.95
CA VAL A 165 -4.31 11.94 -11.60
C VAL A 165 -3.68 11.37 -12.87
N GLU A 166 -3.03 12.20 -13.67
CA GLU A 166 -2.35 11.81 -14.93
C GLU A 166 -1.20 10.83 -14.62
N HIS A 167 -0.42 11.11 -13.59
CA HIS A 167 0.66 10.23 -13.15
C HIS A 167 0.13 8.86 -12.73
N PHE A 168 -0.94 8.82 -11.95
CA PHE A 168 -1.61 7.57 -11.57
C PHE A 168 -2.04 6.78 -12.81
N LEU A 169 -2.77 7.42 -13.72
CA LEU A 169 -3.26 6.78 -14.95
C LEU A 169 -2.11 6.24 -15.82
N GLN A 170 -1.03 6.99 -15.94
CA GLN A 170 0.15 6.55 -16.69
C GLN A 170 0.77 5.28 -16.10
N LEU A 171 0.92 5.21 -14.77
CA LEU A 171 1.56 4.07 -14.10
C LEU A 171 0.69 2.82 -14.05
N THR A 172 -0.65 2.99 -14.02
CA THR A 172 -1.61 1.89 -13.89
C THR A 172 -2.14 1.37 -15.23
N LYS A 173 -1.85 2.05 -16.34
CA LYS A 173 -2.33 1.69 -17.68
C LYS A 173 -2.02 0.25 -18.05
N GLY A 174 -3.07 -0.54 -18.32
CA GLY A 174 -2.98 -1.95 -18.69
C GLY A 174 -2.53 -2.89 -17.57
N LYS A 175 -2.61 -2.44 -16.30
CA LYS A 175 -2.20 -3.23 -15.13
C LYS A 175 -3.34 -3.48 -14.13
N LEU A 176 -4.43 -2.74 -14.23
CA LEU A 176 -5.68 -2.94 -13.48
C LEU A 176 -6.58 -3.92 -14.20
#